data_329a53c327e4976e6dbd04db5104ecbc
#
_entry.id   329a53c327e4976e6dbd04db5104ecbc
#
_cell.length_a   1.000
_cell.length_b   1.000
_cell.length_c   1.000
_cell.angle_alpha   90.00
_cell.angle_beta   90.00
_cell.angle_gamma   90.00
#
_symmetry.space_group_name_H-M   'P 1'
#
loop_
_entity.id
_entity.type
_entity.pdbx_description
1 polymer ?
#
loop_
_entity_poly.entity_id
_entity_poly.type
_entity_poly.pdbx_seq_one_letter_code
_entity_poly.pdbx_strand_id
1 'polypeptide(L)'
;MFAVYDLMQLVKKNRDIATFGYGKIASAAVPLLAAGTKGKRYVGKHTRLMLHHCATNASGTHPNIRSNFDELKKVEEMMVAVLASDSKLSAGEIYNMISRNTDEYFSAEDALKRTETFLVLRASPNLLKR
;
A
#
# COMPACT_ATOMS: atom_id res chain seq x y z
N MET A 1 8.82 -6.31 -0.96
CA MET A 1 7.84 -5.43 -1.62
C MET A 1 8.48 -4.64 -2.75
N PHE A 2 9.50 -3.82 -2.54
CA PHE A 2 10.04 -2.88 -3.55
C PHE A 2 10.50 -3.54 -4.85
N ALA A 3 11.20 -4.69 -4.80
CA ALA A 3 11.59 -5.40 -6.02
C ALA A 3 10.40 -5.76 -6.93
N VAL A 4 9.29 -6.19 -6.34
CA VAL A 4 8.06 -6.47 -7.10
C VAL A 4 7.45 -5.17 -7.63
N TYR A 5 7.44 -4.12 -6.81
CA TYR A 5 6.95 -2.81 -7.23
C TYR A 5 7.73 -2.26 -8.42
N ASP A 6 9.07 -2.28 -8.35
CA ASP A 6 9.94 -1.79 -9.43
C ASP A 6 9.73 -2.58 -10.72
N LEU A 7 9.57 -3.91 -10.62
CA LEU A 7 9.25 -4.76 -11.77
C LEU A 7 7.88 -4.40 -12.36
N MET A 8 6.87 -4.14 -11.53
CA MET A 8 5.56 -3.68 -11.98
C MET A 8 5.67 -2.33 -12.72
N GLN A 9 6.44 -1.37 -12.19
CA GLN A 9 6.64 -0.08 -12.86
C GLN A 9 7.36 -0.25 -14.21
N LEU A 10 8.33 -1.16 -14.30
CA LEU A 10 9.01 -1.48 -15.57
C LEU A 10 8.02 -2.05 -16.59
N VAL A 11 7.20 -3.02 -16.20
CA VAL A 11 6.20 -3.64 -17.09
C VAL A 11 5.14 -2.63 -17.52
N LYS A 12 4.71 -1.73 -16.62
CA LYS A 12 3.72 -0.68 -16.92
C LYS A 12 4.13 0.29 -18.03
N LYS A 13 5.42 0.39 -18.35
CA LYS A 13 5.88 1.21 -19.50
C LYS A 13 5.32 0.71 -20.83
N ASN A 14 5.04 -0.57 -20.95
CA ASN A 14 4.64 -1.20 -22.21
C ASN A 14 3.32 -1.95 -22.14
N ARG A 15 2.81 -2.27 -20.95
CA ARG A 15 1.60 -3.08 -20.74
C ARG A 15 0.87 -2.64 -19.47
N ASP A 16 -0.45 -2.71 -19.53
CA ASP A 16 -1.27 -2.53 -18.33
C ASP A 16 -1.15 -3.70 -17.36
N ILE A 17 -1.18 -3.38 -16.08
CA ILE A 17 -1.23 -4.35 -15.00
C ILE A 17 -2.55 -4.18 -14.25
N ALA A 18 -3.38 -5.21 -14.24
CA ALA A 18 -4.54 -5.26 -13.35
C ALA A 18 -4.14 -5.87 -12.01
N THR A 19 -4.54 -5.23 -10.91
CA THR A 19 -4.35 -5.74 -9.55
C THR A 19 -5.69 -6.05 -8.91
N PHE A 20 -5.74 -7.17 -8.17
CA PHE A 20 -6.95 -7.65 -7.50
C PHE A 20 -6.65 -7.92 -6.03
N GLY A 21 -7.32 -7.22 -5.13
CA GLY A 21 -7.23 -7.42 -3.70
C GLY A 21 -8.44 -8.17 -3.15
N TYR A 22 -8.22 -9.33 -2.54
CA TYR A 22 -9.25 -10.13 -1.90
C TYR A 22 -8.86 -10.46 -0.45
N GLY A 23 -9.85 -10.52 0.44
CA GLY A 23 -9.63 -10.84 1.84
C GLY A 23 -8.87 -9.72 2.57
N LYS A 24 -7.74 -10.02 3.21
CA LYS A 24 -6.94 -9.04 3.94
C LYS A 24 -5.73 -8.59 3.11
N ILE A 25 -5.66 -7.31 2.80
CA ILE A 25 -4.56 -6.64 2.12
C ILE A 25 -3.88 -5.74 3.14
N ALA A 26 -2.74 -6.14 3.65
CA ALA A 26 -2.10 -5.47 4.78
C ALA A 26 -0.67 -5.07 4.48
N SER A 27 -0.21 -3.96 5.09
CA SER A 27 1.19 -3.54 5.08
C SER A 27 1.73 -3.41 3.65
N ALA A 28 2.81 -4.12 3.33
CA ALA A 28 3.46 -4.15 2.02
C ALA A 28 2.57 -4.58 0.83
N ALA A 29 1.43 -5.22 1.08
CA ALA A 29 0.49 -5.60 0.03
C ALA A 29 -0.35 -4.41 -0.48
N VAL A 30 -0.53 -3.35 0.34
CA VAL A 30 -1.28 -2.17 -0.05
C VAL A 30 -0.59 -1.39 -1.18
N PRO A 31 0.72 -1.06 -1.08
CA PRO A 31 1.45 -0.46 -2.20
C PRO A 31 1.45 -1.31 -3.46
N LEU A 32 1.53 -2.64 -3.35
CA LEU A 32 1.47 -3.52 -4.53
C LEU A 32 0.09 -3.51 -5.21
N LEU A 33 -0.99 -3.46 -4.43
CA LEU A 33 -2.34 -3.25 -4.98
C LEU A 33 -2.42 -1.90 -5.70
N ALA A 34 -1.85 -0.85 -5.09
CA ALA A 34 -1.80 0.50 -5.64
C ALA A 34 -0.95 0.61 -6.91
N ALA A 35 0.07 -0.25 -7.06
CA ALA A 35 0.98 -0.25 -8.19
C ALA A 35 0.34 -0.67 -9.52
N GLY A 36 -0.85 -1.23 -9.52
CA GLY A 36 -1.61 -1.54 -10.74
C GLY A 36 -1.87 -0.30 -11.60
N THR A 37 -2.16 -0.50 -12.88
CA THR A 37 -2.53 0.58 -13.79
C THR A 37 -3.77 1.29 -13.28
N LYS A 38 -3.78 2.63 -13.30
CA LYS A 38 -4.91 3.45 -12.87
C LYS A 38 -6.19 3.03 -13.60
N GLY A 39 -7.26 2.78 -12.85
CA GLY A 39 -8.53 2.26 -13.40
C GLY A 39 -8.57 0.73 -13.57
N LYS A 40 -7.45 0.02 -13.34
CA LYS A 40 -7.36 -1.45 -13.38
C LYS A 40 -6.96 -2.06 -12.01
N ARG A 41 -7.34 -1.41 -10.94
CA ARG A 41 -7.14 -1.83 -9.55
C ARG A 41 -8.48 -2.21 -8.97
N TYR A 42 -8.61 -3.42 -8.47
CA TYR A 42 -9.88 -3.99 -8.05
C TYR A 42 -9.81 -4.52 -6.63
N VAL A 43 -10.91 -4.39 -5.89
CA VAL A 43 -11.08 -5.00 -4.56
C VAL A 43 -12.38 -5.79 -4.50
N GLY A 44 -12.35 -6.90 -3.78
CA GLY A 44 -13.55 -7.66 -3.46
C GLY A 44 -14.40 -6.93 -2.40
N LYS A 45 -15.72 -7.19 -2.39
CA LYS A 45 -16.68 -6.57 -1.46
C LYS A 45 -16.28 -6.68 0.02
N HIS A 46 -15.69 -7.80 0.41
CA HIS A 46 -15.31 -8.10 1.80
C HIS A 46 -13.81 -7.89 2.06
N THR A 47 -13.11 -7.19 1.17
CA THR A 47 -11.70 -6.88 1.36
C THR A 47 -11.52 -5.90 2.52
N ARG A 48 -10.51 -6.18 3.34
CA ARG A 48 -10.02 -5.29 4.40
C ARG A 48 -8.61 -4.86 4.06
N LEU A 49 -8.37 -3.56 4.04
CA LEU A 49 -7.03 -3.01 3.88
C LEU A 49 -6.50 -2.58 5.24
N MET A 50 -5.18 -2.67 5.44
CA MET A 50 -4.55 -2.22 6.67
C MET A 50 -3.21 -1.56 6.37
N LEU A 51 -3.01 -0.39 6.93
CA LEU A 51 -1.74 0.34 6.96
C LEU A 51 -1.25 0.47 8.40
N HIS A 52 0.05 0.36 8.58
CA HIS A 52 0.71 0.54 9.87
C HIS A 52 2.16 1.00 9.66
N HIS A 53 2.80 1.44 10.75
CA HIS A 53 4.24 1.66 10.77
C HIS A 53 5.01 0.41 10.38
N CYS A 54 6.16 0.59 9.75
CA CYS A 54 7.10 -0.49 9.59
C CYS A 54 7.56 -1.01 10.96
N ALA A 55 7.52 -2.32 11.14
CA ALA A 55 7.96 -2.98 12.37
C ALA A 55 9.24 -3.76 12.13
N THR A 56 10.14 -3.78 13.11
CA THR A 56 11.35 -4.57 13.10
C THR A 56 11.66 -5.12 14.48
N ASN A 57 12.34 -6.25 14.51
CA ASN A 57 13.00 -6.77 15.71
C ASN A 57 14.50 -6.54 15.54
N ALA A 58 15.03 -5.52 16.23
CA ALA A 58 16.47 -5.21 16.19
C ALA A 58 17.13 -5.76 17.45
N SER A 59 18.19 -6.54 17.26
CA SER A 59 19.05 -7.04 18.34
C SER A 59 20.51 -6.94 17.91
N GLY A 60 21.43 -6.95 18.87
CA GLY A 60 22.85 -6.89 18.62
C GLY A 60 23.54 -5.74 19.36
N THR A 61 24.68 -5.31 18.87
CA THR A 61 25.44 -4.18 19.44
C THR A 61 24.69 -2.85 19.22
N HIS A 62 24.93 -1.88 20.10
CA HIS A 62 24.32 -0.55 19.98
C HIS A 62 24.48 0.08 18.56
N PRO A 63 25.65 0.03 17.91
CA PRO A 63 25.77 0.56 16.54
C PRO A 63 24.89 -0.19 15.53
N ASN A 64 24.75 -1.51 15.65
CA ASN A 64 23.91 -2.30 14.75
C ASN A 64 22.42 -2.00 14.94
N ILE A 65 21.97 -1.84 16.19
CA ILE A 65 20.58 -1.46 16.49
C ILE A 65 20.26 -0.09 15.87
N ARG A 66 21.17 0.88 16.01
CA ARG A 66 21.02 2.20 15.42
C ARG A 66 20.97 2.16 13.89
N SER A 67 21.89 1.43 13.27
CA SER A 67 21.89 1.24 11.81
C SER A 67 20.60 0.60 11.28
N ASN A 68 20.08 -0.42 11.97
CA ASN A 68 18.81 -1.04 11.62
C ASN A 68 17.63 -0.08 11.76
N PHE A 69 17.64 0.79 12.76
CA PHE A 69 16.61 1.81 12.94
C PHE A 69 16.65 2.86 11.81
N ASP A 70 17.85 3.33 11.44
CA ASP A 70 18.04 4.28 10.35
C ASP A 70 17.59 3.68 9.01
N GLU A 71 17.83 2.38 8.77
CA GLU A 71 17.36 1.67 7.57
C GLU A 71 15.83 1.50 7.58
N LEU A 72 15.23 1.15 8.73
CA LEU A 72 13.78 1.04 8.85
C LEU A 72 13.08 2.35 8.48
N LYS A 73 13.63 3.48 8.92
CA LYS A 73 13.11 4.80 8.59
C LYS A 73 13.13 5.07 7.09
N LYS A 74 14.23 4.72 6.41
CA LYS A 74 14.31 4.83 4.94
C LYS A 74 13.29 3.95 4.23
N VAL A 75 13.11 2.71 4.69
CA VAL A 75 12.10 1.79 4.15
C VAL A 75 10.69 2.37 4.30
N GLU A 76 10.39 3.00 5.42
CA GLU A 76 9.10 3.67 5.66
C GLU A 76 8.91 4.89 4.74
N GLU A 77 9.93 5.73 4.61
CA GLU A 77 9.92 6.88 3.69
C GLU A 77 9.69 6.42 2.23
N MET A 78 10.35 5.34 1.80
CA MET A 78 10.14 4.73 0.48
C MET A 78 8.71 4.21 0.31
N MET A 79 8.13 3.57 1.33
CA MET A 79 6.75 3.08 1.28
C MET A 79 5.75 4.23 1.14
N VAL A 80 5.96 5.31 1.88
CA VAL A 80 5.15 6.53 1.79
C VAL A 80 5.25 7.15 0.39
N ALA A 81 6.46 7.26 -0.16
CA ALA A 81 6.68 7.82 -1.49
C ALA A 81 6.00 7.00 -2.59
N VAL A 82 6.10 5.67 -2.51
CA VAL A 82 5.43 4.76 -3.45
C VAL A 82 3.91 4.91 -3.39
N LEU A 83 3.33 4.95 -2.19
CA LEU A 83 1.89 5.15 -2.02
C LEU A 83 1.43 6.53 -2.52
N ALA A 84 2.21 7.58 -2.26
CA ALA A 84 1.90 8.93 -2.74
C ALA A 84 1.91 9.00 -4.27
N SER A 85 2.86 8.31 -4.94
CA SER A 85 2.94 8.30 -6.40
C SER A 85 1.77 7.58 -7.07
N ASP A 86 1.22 6.56 -6.42
CA ASP A 86 0.15 5.72 -6.96
C ASP A 86 -1.25 6.05 -6.39
N SER A 87 -1.36 7.05 -5.52
CA SER A 87 -2.62 7.54 -4.95
C SER A 87 -2.84 9.03 -5.27
N LYS A 88 -3.87 9.62 -4.68
CA LYS A 88 -4.10 11.08 -4.70
C LYS A 88 -3.71 11.74 -3.37
N LEU A 89 -3.23 10.96 -2.41
CA LEU A 89 -2.78 11.47 -1.12
C LEU A 89 -1.36 12.03 -1.24
N SER A 90 -1.11 13.10 -0.52
CA SER A 90 0.24 13.59 -0.30
C SER A 90 1.03 12.65 0.62
N ALA A 91 2.35 12.70 0.54
CA ALA A 91 3.22 11.96 1.45
C ALA A 91 2.93 12.27 2.93
N GLY A 92 2.60 13.53 3.24
CA GLY A 92 2.25 13.96 4.62
C GLY A 92 0.95 13.32 5.12
N GLU A 93 -0.09 13.22 4.28
CA GLU A 93 -1.34 12.55 4.65
C GLU A 93 -1.13 11.06 4.90
N ILE A 94 -0.36 10.38 4.04
CA ILE A 94 -0.03 8.96 4.20
C ILE A 94 0.79 8.76 5.47
N TYR A 95 1.81 9.60 5.71
CA TYR A 95 2.62 9.54 6.92
C TYR A 95 1.75 9.71 8.17
N ASN A 96 0.84 10.67 8.19
CA ASN A 96 -0.10 10.88 9.30
C ASN A 96 -1.04 9.68 9.53
N MET A 97 -1.36 8.92 8.49
CA MET A 97 -2.18 7.71 8.62
C MET A 97 -1.40 6.57 9.27
N ILE A 98 -0.15 6.35 8.87
CA ILE A 98 0.68 5.29 9.43
C ILE A 98 1.31 5.64 10.77
N SER A 99 1.52 6.94 11.07
CA SER A 99 2.15 7.41 12.33
C SER A 99 1.23 7.38 13.54
N ARG A 100 -0.03 7.02 13.39
CA ARG A 100 -0.91 6.71 14.52
C ARG A 100 -0.40 5.44 15.20
N ASN A 101 -0.35 5.42 16.51
CA ASN A 101 0.16 4.27 17.30
C ASN A 101 -0.73 3.00 17.21
N THR A 102 -1.55 2.89 16.17
CA THR A 102 -2.48 1.79 15.94
C THR A 102 -2.54 1.46 14.45
N ASP A 103 -2.80 0.20 14.15
CA ASP A 103 -3.10 -0.24 12.78
C ASP A 103 -4.34 0.48 12.24
N GLU A 104 -4.24 1.07 11.07
CA GLU A 104 -5.34 1.76 10.42
C GLU A 104 -6.04 0.82 9.43
N TYR A 105 -7.28 0.46 9.74
CA TYR A 105 -8.07 -0.49 8.94
C TYR A 105 -9.13 0.23 8.09
N PHE A 106 -9.26 -0.22 6.84
CA PHE A 106 -10.25 0.27 5.89
C PHE A 106 -11.08 -0.89 5.35
N SER A 107 -12.40 -0.69 5.21
CA SER A 107 -13.23 -1.59 4.41
C SER A 107 -13.00 -1.36 2.91
N ALA A 108 -13.45 -2.30 2.08
CA ALA A 108 -13.48 -2.09 0.63
C ALA A 108 -14.30 -0.85 0.26
N GLU A 109 -15.40 -0.60 0.97
CA GLU A 109 -16.25 0.57 0.76
C GLU A 109 -15.55 1.87 1.14
N ASP A 110 -14.84 1.91 2.28
CA ASP A 110 -14.03 3.07 2.68
C ASP A 110 -12.90 3.30 1.68
N ALA A 111 -12.23 2.24 1.26
CA ALA A 111 -11.20 2.30 0.24
C ALA A 111 -11.78 2.81 -1.08
N LEU A 112 -12.98 2.41 -1.48
CA LEU A 112 -13.69 2.88 -2.66
C LEU A 112 -14.19 4.32 -2.50
N LYS A 113 -14.77 4.73 -1.40
CA LYS A 113 -15.24 6.11 -1.11
C LYS A 113 -14.08 7.08 -0.96
N ARG A 114 -13.01 6.66 -0.31
CA ARG A 114 -11.75 7.40 -0.24
C ARG A 114 -10.94 7.29 -1.54
N THR A 115 -11.42 6.53 -2.55
CA THR A 115 -10.74 6.31 -3.83
C THR A 115 -10.70 7.53 -4.73
N GLU A 116 -11.52 8.51 -4.50
CA GLU A 116 -11.20 9.81 -5.08
C GLU A 116 -9.92 10.37 -4.45
N THR A 117 -9.55 9.89 -3.26
CA THR A 117 -8.43 10.39 -2.48
C THR A 117 -7.29 9.36 -2.29
N PHE A 118 -7.57 8.07 -1.99
CA PHE A 118 -6.53 7.12 -1.57
C PHE A 118 -6.03 6.19 -2.69
N LEU A 119 -6.89 5.36 -3.25
CA LEU A 119 -6.54 4.43 -4.34
C LEU A 119 -7.67 4.44 -5.34
N VAL A 120 -7.42 4.65 -6.63
CA VAL A 120 -8.48 4.50 -7.64
C VAL A 120 -8.77 3.01 -7.81
N LEU A 121 -9.56 2.47 -6.90
CA LEU A 121 -10.01 1.09 -6.90
C LEU A 121 -11.39 0.99 -7.57
N ARG A 122 -11.73 -0.17 -8.07
CA ARG A 122 -13.06 -0.50 -8.56
C ARG A 122 -13.57 -1.75 -7.85
N ALA A 123 -14.86 -1.84 -7.59
CA ALA A 123 -15.46 -3.11 -7.23
C ALA A 123 -15.26 -4.10 -8.38
N SER A 124 -14.81 -5.32 -8.08
CA SER A 124 -14.62 -6.34 -9.11
C SER A 124 -15.95 -6.66 -9.80
N PRO A 125 -16.07 -6.50 -11.15
CA PRO A 125 -17.35 -6.66 -11.86
C PRO A 125 -17.95 -8.05 -11.70
N ASN A 126 -17.12 -9.06 -11.48
CA ASN A 126 -17.54 -10.47 -11.41
C ASN A 126 -18.02 -10.93 -10.03
N LEU A 127 -17.92 -10.08 -8.99
CA LEU A 127 -18.40 -10.39 -7.64
C LEU A 127 -19.76 -9.77 -7.31
N LEU A 128 -20.29 -8.91 -8.20
CA LEU A 128 -21.61 -8.30 -8.05
C LEU A 128 -22.71 -9.04 -8.82
N LYS A 129 -22.34 -10.10 -9.56
CA LYS A 129 -23.27 -10.92 -10.34
C LYS A 129 -23.45 -12.30 -9.69
N ARG A 130 -23.91 -12.34 -8.44
CA ARG A 130 -24.61 -13.52 -7.86
C ARG A 130 -25.64 -13.06 -6.85
#